data_b7688ed4b079dc2775fcdee76e4c9d08
#
_entry.id   b7688ed4b079dc2775fcdee76e4c9d08
#
_cell.length_a   1.000
_cell.length_b   1.000
_cell.length_c   1.000
_cell.angle_alpha   90.00
_cell.angle_beta   90.00
_cell.angle_gamma   90.00
#
_symmetry.space_group_name_H-M   'P 1'
#
loop_
_entity.id
_entity.type
_entity.pdbx_description
1 polymer ?
#
loop_
_entity_poly.entity_id
_entity_poly.type
_entity_poly.pdbx_seq_one_letter_code
_entity_poly.pdbx_strand_id
1 'polypeptide(L)'
;ALLRPFHWTDDVLTADLPVRDGDVQRDPDRNITKFAIIDRFSGTAAVSKMFWLGCGPRDPDTALCCSMAHDKHNIWCVGSSDTAMARAVNACAEMQGGCVLVHGGDIAATVPYEIAGLMTARPAEALAGDMEALYQAAANIDWMYEPSFHPRWSEGFPERLAFATLTCSPWRWNLVAPSDHAPQGLVQVQTGETHPVVW
;
A
#
# COMPACT_ATOMS: atom_id res chain seq x y z
N ALA A 1 -9.96 -0.55 -15.59
CA ALA A 1 -8.91 -0.88 -14.63
C ALA A 1 -9.29 -2.14 -13.86
N LEU A 2 -8.30 -2.94 -13.51
CA LEU A 2 -8.48 -4.08 -12.60
C LEU A 2 -8.43 -3.58 -11.17
N LEU A 3 -9.38 -4.04 -10.37
CA LEU A 3 -9.48 -3.71 -8.95
C LEU A 3 -9.26 -4.99 -8.15
N ARG A 4 -8.47 -4.89 -7.10
CA ARG A 4 -8.47 -5.88 -6.03
C ARG A 4 -9.29 -5.35 -4.87
N PRO A 5 -10.36 -6.04 -4.46
CA PRO A 5 -11.05 -5.71 -3.23
C PRO A 5 -10.11 -5.90 -2.04
N PHE A 6 -10.21 -5.02 -1.07
CA PHE A 6 -9.59 -5.20 0.24
C PHE A 6 -10.40 -6.23 1.04
N HIS A 7 -10.65 -7.38 0.47
CA HIS A 7 -11.45 -8.43 1.09
C HIS A 7 -10.98 -9.82 0.64
N TRP A 8 -11.34 -10.79 1.42
CA TRP A 8 -11.17 -12.22 1.23
C TRP A 8 -11.96 -12.80 0.04
N THR A 9 -12.38 -11.98 -0.92
CA THR A 9 -13.07 -12.48 -2.10
C THR A 9 -12.08 -13.00 -3.12
N ASP A 10 -12.50 -14.04 -3.82
CA ASP A 10 -11.74 -14.71 -4.85
C ASP A 10 -11.74 -13.94 -6.18
N ASP A 11 -12.43 -12.82 -6.25
CA ASP A 11 -12.73 -12.13 -7.49
C ASP A 11 -11.82 -10.92 -7.72
N VAL A 12 -11.28 -10.84 -8.92
CA VAL A 12 -10.71 -9.61 -9.48
C VAL A 12 -11.87 -8.85 -10.12
N LEU A 13 -12.16 -7.67 -9.57
CA LEU A 13 -13.20 -6.82 -10.10
C LEU A 13 -12.64 -5.90 -11.19
N THR A 14 -13.48 -5.49 -12.11
CA THR A 14 -13.16 -4.47 -13.10
C THR A 14 -14.02 -3.24 -12.88
N ALA A 15 -13.45 -2.06 -13.10
CA ALA A 15 -14.19 -0.81 -13.07
C ALA A 15 -13.73 0.14 -14.17
N ASP A 16 -14.67 0.90 -14.70
CA ASP A 16 -14.36 2.05 -15.54
C ASP A 16 -13.95 3.22 -14.64
N LEU A 17 -12.71 3.65 -14.79
CA LEU A 17 -12.14 4.76 -14.04
C LEU A 17 -11.90 5.96 -14.97
N PRO A 18 -11.99 7.19 -14.46
CA PRO A 18 -11.67 8.37 -15.23
C PRO A 18 -10.21 8.34 -15.70
N VAL A 19 -9.98 8.84 -16.91
CA VAL A 19 -8.62 9.05 -17.45
C VAL A 19 -8.42 10.55 -17.63
N ARG A 20 -7.32 11.09 -17.08
CA ARG A 20 -6.91 12.48 -17.24
C ARG A 20 -5.46 12.51 -17.67
N ASP A 21 -5.16 13.24 -18.73
CA ASP A 21 -3.81 13.38 -19.28
C ASP A 21 -3.09 12.06 -19.56
N GLY A 22 -3.86 11.01 -19.93
CA GLY A 22 -3.35 9.68 -20.20
C GLY A 22 -3.15 8.79 -18.94
N ASP A 23 -3.43 9.32 -17.75
CA ASP A 23 -3.31 8.60 -16.49
C ASP A 23 -4.69 8.20 -15.93
N VAL A 24 -4.83 6.95 -15.51
CA VAL A 24 -6.06 6.42 -14.90
C VAL A 24 -6.17 6.94 -13.48
N GLN A 25 -7.29 7.59 -13.18
CA GLN A 25 -7.51 8.25 -11.90
C GLN A 25 -8.17 7.31 -10.88
N ARG A 26 -7.88 7.52 -9.62
CA ARG A 26 -8.64 6.92 -8.51
C ARG A 26 -10.08 7.42 -8.48
N ASP A 27 -10.94 6.72 -7.77
CA ASP A 27 -12.34 7.11 -7.55
C ASP A 27 -12.68 7.01 -6.05
N PRO A 28 -12.47 8.08 -5.29
CA PRO A 28 -12.69 8.07 -3.85
C PRO A 28 -14.18 7.93 -3.48
N ASP A 29 -15.11 8.31 -4.36
CA ASP A 29 -16.55 8.16 -4.10
C ASP A 29 -16.96 6.68 -4.14
N ARG A 30 -16.27 5.87 -4.91
CA ARG A 30 -16.42 4.41 -4.94
C ARG A 30 -15.39 3.67 -4.07
N ASN A 31 -14.68 4.37 -3.17
CA ASN A 31 -13.63 3.83 -2.33
C ASN A 31 -12.48 3.16 -3.11
N ILE A 32 -12.12 3.70 -4.28
CA ILE A 32 -11.05 3.16 -5.12
C ILE A 32 -9.82 4.05 -5.03
N THR A 33 -8.69 3.47 -4.65
CA THR A 33 -7.41 4.15 -4.50
C THR A 33 -6.31 3.52 -5.33
N LYS A 34 -5.18 4.22 -5.45
CA LYS A 34 -3.96 3.71 -6.09
C LYS A 34 -3.17 2.87 -5.10
N PHE A 35 -2.62 1.75 -5.58
CA PHE A 35 -1.75 0.86 -4.82
C PHE A 35 -0.56 0.43 -5.67
N ALA A 36 0.60 0.34 -5.07
CA ALA A 36 1.82 -0.11 -5.74
C ALA A 36 2.65 -1.03 -4.85
N ILE A 37 3.37 -1.95 -5.49
CA ILE A 37 4.47 -2.71 -4.90
C ILE A 37 5.75 -2.33 -5.62
N ILE A 38 6.77 -2.00 -4.87
CA ILE A 38 8.08 -1.60 -5.38
C ILE A 38 9.09 -2.66 -5.00
N ASP A 39 9.77 -3.21 -5.99
CA ASP A 39 10.85 -4.19 -5.79
C ASP A 39 12.07 -3.49 -5.19
N ARG A 40 12.50 -3.97 -4.03
CA ARG A 40 13.69 -3.46 -3.35
C ARG A 40 14.87 -4.44 -3.33
N PHE A 41 14.70 -5.63 -3.91
CA PHE A 41 15.71 -6.69 -3.83
C PHE A 41 16.51 -6.86 -5.13
N SER A 42 15.90 -6.65 -6.30
CA SER A 42 16.57 -6.83 -7.58
C SER A 42 17.50 -5.68 -7.96
N GLY A 43 17.40 -4.54 -7.27
CA GLY A 43 18.13 -3.32 -7.60
C GLY A 43 17.55 -2.53 -8.79
N THR A 44 16.45 -2.99 -9.37
CA THR A 44 15.79 -2.30 -10.51
C THR A 44 14.79 -1.25 -10.07
N ALA A 45 14.35 -1.28 -8.80
CA ALA A 45 13.25 -0.48 -8.28
C ALA A 45 11.97 -0.61 -9.14
N ALA A 46 11.76 -1.78 -9.74
CA ALA A 46 10.62 -2.02 -10.60
C ALA A 46 9.30 -1.90 -9.81
N VAL A 47 8.29 -1.33 -10.45
CA VAL A 47 7.01 -1.00 -9.82
C VAL A 47 5.87 -1.77 -10.49
N SER A 48 5.11 -2.52 -9.70
CA SER A 48 3.81 -3.04 -10.07
C SER A 48 2.72 -2.19 -9.45
N LYS A 49 1.72 -1.82 -10.24
CA LYS A 49 0.64 -0.90 -9.85
C LYS A 49 -0.72 -1.59 -10.01
N MET A 50 -1.68 -1.20 -9.17
CA MET A 50 -3.08 -1.59 -9.29
C MET A 50 -3.98 -0.56 -8.60
N PHE A 51 -5.28 -0.72 -8.76
CA PHE A 51 -6.25 -0.03 -7.94
C PHE A 51 -6.74 -0.94 -6.81
N TRP A 52 -6.95 -0.34 -5.65
CA TRP A 52 -7.42 -1.03 -4.47
C TRP A 52 -8.79 -0.51 -4.06
N LEU A 53 -9.72 -1.42 -3.81
CA LEU A 53 -11.08 -1.10 -3.38
C LEU A 53 -11.20 -1.24 -1.86
N GLY A 54 -11.77 -0.22 -1.22
CA GLY A 54 -12.17 -0.28 0.18
C GLY A 54 -11.10 0.13 1.20
N CYS A 55 -9.90 0.54 0.76
CA CYS A 55 -8.88 1.03 1.68
C CYS A 55 -7.95 2.04 1.01
N GLY A 56 -7.65 3.12 1.72
CA GLY A 56 -6.69 4.13 1.30
C GLY A 56 -7.11 5.54 1.71
N PRO A 57 -6.24 6.53 1.53
CA PRO A 57 -6.57 7.90 1.89
C PRO A 57 -7.56 8.51 0.90
N ARG A 58 -8.60 9.18 1.45
CA ARG A 58 -9.50 10.02 0.67
C ARG A 58 -8.88 11.40 0.42
N ASP A 59 -8.17 11.92 1.41
CA ASP A 59 -7.51 13.20 1.32
C ASP A 59 -6.54 13.29 0.13
N PRO A 60 -6.45 14.46 -0.53
CA PRO A 60 -5.52 14.66 -1.62
C PRO A 60 -4.06 14.61 -1.12
N ASP A 61 -3.15 14.34 -2.05
CA ASP A 61 -1.69 14.32 -1.83
C ASP A 61 -1.26 13.58 -0.56
N THR A 62 -1.91 12.44 -0.34
CA THR A 62 -1.72 11.61 0.85
C THR A 62 -1.33 10.19 0.43
N ALA A 63 -0.32 9.63 1.11
CA ALA A 63 0.15 8.27 0.86
C ALA A 63 0.72 7.64 2.13
N LEU A 64 0.55 6.34 2.23
CA LEU A 64 1.18 5.51 3.25
C LEU A 64 1.98 4.40 2.56
N CYS A 65 3.23 4.24 2.92
CA CYS A 65 4.03 3.11 2.48
C CYS A 65 4.73 2.41 3.65
N CYS A 66 5.09 1.15 3.43
CA CYS A 66 5.88 0.39 4.39
C CYS A 66 6.70 -0.70 3.67
N SER A 67 7.91 -0.95 4.16
CA SER A 67 8.78 -2.04 3.69
C SER A 67 8.46 -3.38 4.37
N MET A 68 7.67 -3.40 5.42
CA MET A 68 7.20 -4.60 6.06
C MET A 68 5.93 -5.09 5.33
N ALA A 69 6.14 -5.86 4.27
CA ALA A 69 5.09 -6.53 3.53
C ALA A 69 5.20 -8.02 3.82
N HIS A 70 4.21 -8.57 4.53
CA HIS A 70 4.19 -9.99 4.91
C HIS A 70 4.46 -10.89 3.69
N ASP A 71 5.27 -11.90 3.84
CA ASP A 71 5.77 -12.88 2.88
C ASP A 71 6.82 -12.37 1.87
N LYS A 72 6.68 -11.18 1.27
CA LYS A 72 7.55 -10.74 0.17
C LYS A 72 8.52 -9.63 0.56
N HIS A 73 8.18 -8.85 1.57
CA HIS A 73 8.98 -7.76 2.12
C HIS A 73 9.41 -6.69 1.09
N ASN A 74 8.69 -6.57 -0.01
CA ASN A 74 8.79 -5.44 -0.92
C ASN A 74 8.13 -4.20 -0.30
N ILE A 75 8.44 -3.00 -0.78
CA ILE A 75 7.74 -1.81 -0.33
C ILE A 75 6.34 -1.82 -0.95
N TRP A 76 5.31 -1.77 -0.13
CA TRP A 76 3.96 -1.48 -0.57
C TRP A 76 3.64 0.00 -0.33
N CYS A 77 2.81 0.57 -1.18
CA CYS A 77 2.36 1.95 -1.06
C CYS A 77 0.90 2.07 -1.50
N VAL A 78 0.11 2.73 -0.67
CA VAL A 78 -1.26 3.12 -0.99
C VAL A 78 -1.35 4.64 -0.96
N GLY A 79 -2.03 5.25 -1.95
CA GLY A 79 -2.05 6.71 -1.99
C GLY A 79 -3.10 7.31 -2.90
N SER A 80 -3.29 8.61 -2.73
CA SER A 80 -4.24 9.40 -3.47
C SER A 80 -3.67 10.05 -4.73
N SER A 81 -2.34 10.21 -4.80
CA SER A 81 -1.64 10.74 -5.96
C SER A 81 -0.30 10.06 -6.17
N ASP A 82 0.18 10.00 -7.40
CA ASP A 82 1.48 9.41 -7.73
C ASP A 82 2.63 10.19 -7.08
N THR A 83 2.49 11.51 -6.99
CA THR A 83 3.48 12.39 -6.34
C THR A 83 3.63 12.06 -4.86
N ALA A 84 2.52 11.93 -4.13
CA ALA A 84 2.56 11.58 -2.71
C ALA A 84 3.11 10.15 -2.50
N MET A 85 2.72 9.20 -3.36
CA MET A 85 3.22 7.83 -3.31
C MET A 85 4.73 7.78 -3.58
N ALA A 86 5.22 8.49 -4.60
CA ALA A 86 6.64 8.55 -4.90
C ALA A 86 7.43 9.20 -3.75
N ARG A 87 6.90 10.27 -3.15
CA ARG A 87 7.53 10.92 -1.98
C ARG A 87 7.63 9.95 -0.78
N ALA A 88 6.56 9.22 -0.48
CA ALA A 88 6.55 8.25 0.60
C ALA A 88 7.56 7.12 0.37
N VAL A 89 7.59 6.56 -0.84
CA VAL A 89 8.49 5.46 -1.20
C VAL A 89 9.95 5.90 -1.18
N ASN A 90 10.27 7.09 -1.72
CA ASN A 90 11.63 7.63 -1.70
C ASN A 90 12.12 7.85 -0.27
N ALA A 91 11.29 8.44 0.61
CA ALA A 91 11.64 8.61 2.01
C ALA A 91 11.83 7.26 2.73
N CYS A 92 11.01 6.26 2.42
CA CYS A 92 11.18 4.91 2.94
C CYS A 92 12.51 4.29 2.49
N ALA A 93 12.90 4.49 1.23
CA ALA A 93 14.17 4.01 0.69
C ALA A 93 15.38 4.74 1.33
N GLU A 94 15.29 6.05 1.52
CA GLU A 94 16.34 6.85 2.20
C GLU A 94 16.56 6.39 3.64
N MET A 95 15.50 5.98 4.35
CA MET A 95 15.58 5.38 5.69
C MET A 95 16.07 3.92 5.69
N GLN A 96 16.29 3.31 4.53
CA GLN A 96 16.59 1.89 4.35
C GLN A 96 15.44 0.95 4.77
N GLY A 97 14.25 1.49 4.87
CA GLY A 97 13.02 0.79 5.22
C GLY A 97 12.30 1.40 6.40
N GLY A 98 11.05 1.05 6.55
CA GLY A 98 10.17 1.59 7.57
C GLY A 98 8.78 1.88 7.05
N CYS A 99 7.98 2.59 7.85
CA CYS A 99 6.72 3.17 7.44
C CYS A 99 6.88 4.67 7.21
N VAL A 100 6.23 5.20 6.18
CA VAL A 100 6.18 6.65 5.89
C VAL A 100 4.74 7.04 5.58
N LEU A 101 4.27 8.05 6.27
CA LEU A 101 3.00 8.71 6.01
C LEU A 101 3.26 10.10 5.42
N VAL A 102 2.71 10.33 4.24
CA VAL A 102 2.64 11.65 3.59
C VAL A 102 1.21 12.15 3.70
N HIS A 103 1.03 13.40 4.10
CA HIS A 103 -0.28 14.07 4.14
C HIS A 103 -0.15 15.49 3.60
N GLY A 104 -1.04 15.86 2.67
CA GLY A 104 -1.00 17.16 2.00
C GLY A 104 0.32 17.41 1.26
N GLY A 105 0.97 16.36 0.78
CA GLY A 105 2.24 16.42 0.08
C GLY A 105 3.48 16.45 0.99
N ASP A 106 3.35 16.56 2.31
CA ASP A 106 4.48 16.57 3.25
C ASP A 106 4.59 15.26 4.05
N ILE A 107 5.82 14.92 4.48
CA ILE A 107 6.02 13.78 5.37
C ILE A 107 5.45 14.13 6.75
N ALA A 108 4.36 13.44 7.11
CA ALA A 108 3.66 13.66 8.37
C ALA A 108 4.21 12.78 9.51
N ALA A 109 4.66 11.57 9.19
CA ALA A 109 5.26 10.67 10.18
C ALA A 109 6.14 9.61 9.51
N THR A 110 7.12 9.12 10.26
CA THR A 110 8.00 8.02 9.85
C THR A 110 8.26 7.06 11.01
N VAL A 111 8.39 5.77 10.67
CA VAL A 111 8.83 4.72 11.61
C VAL A 111 9.95 3.95 10.95
N PRO A 112 11.24 4.22 11.29
CA PRO A 112 12.37 3.54 10.67
C PRO A 112 12.50 2.08 11.10
N TYR A 113 12.78 1.19 10.12
CA TYR A 113 13.15 -0.21 10.30
C TYR A 113 14.51 -0.45 9.66
N GLU A 114 15.57 -0.01 10.32
CA GLU A 114 16.92 0.04 9.78
C GLU A 114 17.58 -1.33 9.56
N ILE A 115 17.04 -2.39 10.17
CA ILE A 115 17.53 -3.75 9.98
C ILE A 115 16.70 -4.43 8.89
N ALA A 116 17.26 -4.54 7.70
CA ALA A 116 16.66 -5.17 6.52
C ALA A 116 15.28 -4.58 6.13
N GLY A 117 14.96 -3.37 6.60
CA GLY A 117 13.64 -2.75 6.38
C GLY A 117 12.48 -3.42 7.13
N LEU A 118 12.77 -4.24 8.14
CA LEU A 118 11.79 -5.08 8.85
C LEU A 118 11.83 -4.93 10.36
N MET A 119 12.98 -4.56 10.90
CA MET A 119 13.24 -4.52 12.33
C MET A 119 14.04 -3.29 12.71
N THR A 120 14.05 -2.95 13.98
CA THR A 120 14.88 -1.90 14.55
C THR A 120 15.73 -2.44 15.69
N ALA A 121 16.94 -1.90 15.85
CA ALA A 121 17.79 -2.15 17.01
C ALA A 121 17.53 -1.12 18.13
N ARG A 122 16.66 -0.14 17.90
CA ARG A 122 16.34 0.89 18.89
C ARG A 122 15.51 0.31 20.05
N PRO A 123 15.54 0.94 21.23
CA PRO A 123 14.69 0.55 22.35
C PRO A 123 13.21 0.49 21.97
N ALA A 124 12.47 -0.46 22.56
CA ALA A 124 11.06 -0.65 22.28
C ALA A 124 10.22 0.61 22.53
N GLU A 125 10.61 1.38 23.55
CA GLU A 125 9.95 2.65 23.87
C GLU A 125 10.10 3.70 22.76
N ALA A 126 11.24 3.72 22.08
CA ALA A 126 11.47 4.62 20.94
C ALA A 126 10.59 4.20 19.74
N LEU A 127 10.54 2.90 19.45
CA LEU A 127 9.65 2.37 18.41
C LEU A 127 8.17 2.66 18.74
N ALA A 128 7.76 2.44 19.97
CA ALA A 128 6.40 2.73 20.41
C ALA A 128 6.05 4.21 20.25
N GLY A 129 6.97 5.12 20.54
CA GLY A 129 6.79 6.55 20.32
C GLY A 129 6.61 6.93 18.86
N ASP A 130 7.41 6.36 17.95
CA ASP A 130 7.26 6.58 16.51
C ASP A 130 5.93 6.02 15.98
N MET A 131 5.54 4.83 16.43
CA MET A 131 4.25 4.23 16.06
C MET A 131 3.08 5.09 16.56
N GLU A 132 3.15 5.58 17.79
CA GLU A 132 2.12 6.50 18.32
C GLU A 132 2.03 7.77 17.48
N ALA A 133 3.17 8.38 17.11
CA ALA A 133 3.21 9.56 16.26
C ALA A 133 2.58 9.27 14.87
N LEU A 134 2.87 8.10 14.29
CA LEU A 134 2.25 7.66 13.03
C LEU A 134 0.73 7.53 13.18
N TYR A 135 0.25 6.93 14.26
CA TYR A 135 -1.18 6.77 14.52
C TYR A 135 -1.89 8.11 14.73
N GLN A 136 -1.29 9.00 15.48
CA GLN A 136 -1.84 10.35 15.70
C GLN A 136 -1.90 11.16 14.39
N ALA A 137 -0.87 11.10 13.56
CA ALA A 137 -0.88 11.74 12.26
C ALA A 137 -1.96 11.14 11.34
N ALA A 138 -2.08 9.82 11.33
CA ALA A 138 -3.07 9.12 10.50
C ALA A 138 -4.51 9.31 10.97
N ALA A 139 -4.75 9.54 12.27
CA ALA A 139 -6.08 9.80 12.81
C ALA A 139 -6.72 11.10 12.27
N ASN A 140 -5.90 12.02 11.75
CA ASN A 140 -6.37 13.27 11.14
C ASN A 140 -6.67 13.16 9.65
N ILE A 141 -6.53 11.99 9.06
CA ILE A 141 -6.74 11.72 7.63
C ILE A 141 -8.09 11.07 7.42
N ASP A 142 -8.83 11.50 6.41
CA ASP A 142 -10.02 10.78 5.95
C ASP A 142 -9.60 9.52 5.17
N TRP A 143 -9.83 8.36 5.77
CA TRP A 143 -9.54 7.07 5.18
C TRP A 143 -10.79 6.45 4.57
N MET A 144 -10.67 6.01 3.33
CA MET A 144 -11.69 5.18 2.69
C MET A 144 -11.84 3.87 3.45
N TYR A 145 -13.07 3.51 3.72
CA TYR A 145 -13.43 2.28 4.37
C TYR A 145 -14.72 1.71 3.78
N GLU A 146 -14.72 0.43 3.48
CA GLU A 146 -15.89 -0.28 3.01
C GLU A 146 -16.41 -1.23 4.11
N PRO A 147 -17.51 -0.84 4.82
CA PRO A 147 -18.01 -1.58 5.97
C PRO A 147 -18.44 -3.02 5.65
N SER A 148 -18.85 -3.27 4.41
CA SER A 148 -19.26 -4.61 3.97
C SER A 148 -18.14 -5.62 4.00
N PHE A 149 -16.88 -5.14 3.99
CA PHE A 149 -15.73 -6.01 3.92
C PHE A 149 -15.26 -6.53 5.29
N HIS A 150 -15.42 -5.76 6.38
CA HIS A 150 -15.13 -6.29 7.71
C HIS A 150 -15.76 -5.45 8.84
N PRO A 151 -16.73 -6.00 9.61
CA PRO A 151 -17.46 -5.26 10.64
C PRO A 151 -16.58 -4.75 11.80
N ARG A 152 -15.43 -5.36 12.04
CA ARG A 152 -14.52 -5.00 13.15
C ARG A 152 -13.53 -3.88 12.81
N TRP A 153 -13.49 -3.40 11.56
CA TRP A 153 -12.47 -2.46 11.09
C TRP A 153 -12.92 -1.01 11.10
N SER A 154 -14.09 -0.77 11.64
CA SER A 154 -14.61 0.59 11.89
C SER A 154 -13.90 1.33 13.02
N GLU A 155 -13.04 0.64 13.78
CA GLU A 155 -12.57 1.15 15.07
C GLU A 155 -11.19 1.83 15.06
N GLY A 156 -10.48 1.92 13.94
CA GLY A 156 -9.26 2.71 13.94
C GLY A 156 -8.19 2.36 12.88
N PHE A 157 -7.34 3.33 12.62
CA PHE A 157 -6.22 3.24 11.69
C PHE A 157 -5.17 2.15 12.06
N PRO A 158 -4.81 1.91 13.34
CA PRO A 158 -3.82 0.92 13.70
C PRO A 158 -4.11 -0.49 13.17
N GLU A 159 -5.37 -0.88 13.28
CA GLU A 159 -5.82 -2.19 12.81
C GLU A 159 -5.81 -2.29 11.28
N ARG A 160 -6.11 -1.17 10.60
CA ARG A 160 -6.04 -1.07 9.14
C ARG A 160 -4.61 -1.15 8.62
N LEU A 161 -3.66 -0.53 9.32
CA LEU A 161 -2.24 -0.59 8.96
C LEU A 161 -1.69 -2.01 9.15
N ALA A 162 -1.98 -2.63 10.30
CA ALA A 162 -1.59 -4.01 10.55
C ALA A 162 -2.15 -4.96 9.48
N PHE A 163 -3.37 -4.71 9.04
CA PHE A 163 -3.97 -5.53 7.99
C PHE A 163 -3.40 -5.25 6.60
N ALA A 164 -3.08 -4.02 6.27
CA ALA A 164 -2.39 -3.71 5.02
C ALA A 164 -1.04 -4.46 4.93
N THR A 165 -0.37 -4.67 6.06
CA THR A 165 0.84 -5.49 6.12
C THR A 165 0.56 -6.99 5.98
N LEU A 166 -0.60 -7.45 6.41
CA LEU A 166 -1.03 -8.86 6.32
C LEU A 166 -1.61 -9.25 4.96
N THR A 167 -2.09 -8.28 4.16
CA THR A 167 -2.74 -8.55 2.86
C THR A 167 -1.79 -8.98 1.76
N CYS A 168 -0.50 -9.00 2.01
CA CYS A 168 0.47 -9.60 1.10
C CYS A 168 0.57 -11.11 1.23
N SER A 169 -0.13 -11.72 2.19
CA SER A 169 -0.12 -13.14 2.49
C SER A 169 -1.02 -13.96 1.55
N PRO A 170 -0.97 -15.27 1.52
CA PRO A 170 -1.22 -16.23 0.44
C PRO A 170 -2.67 -16.29 -0.07
N TRP A 171 -3.30 -15.16 -0.18
CA TRP A 171 -4.61 -15.04 -0.76
C TRP A 171 -4.52 -15.23 -2.28
N ARG A 172 -5.58 -15.66 -2.89
CA ARG A 172 -5.66 -16.09 -4.27
C ARG A 172 -4.95 -15.18 -5.29
N TRP A 173 -4.89 -13.89 -5.04
CA TRP A 173 -4.30 -12.91 -5.93
C TRP A 173 -3.28 -12.04 -5.23
N ASN A 174 -2.04 -12.07 -5.70
CA ASN A 174 -0.98 -11.20 -5.24
C ASN A 174 -0.50 -10.27 -6.35
N LEU A 175 -0.32 -9.00 -6.02
CA LEU A 175 0.44 -8.10 -6.87
C LEU A 175 1.93 -8.44 -6.72
N VAL A 176 2.58 -8.79 -7.83
CA VAL A 176 3.98 -9.19 -7.85
C VAL A 176 4.81 -8.08 -8.45
N ALA A 177 5.92 -7.74 -7.79
CA ALA A 177 6.88 -6.80 -8.34
C ALA A 177 7.48 -7.38 -9.63
N PRO A 178 7.72 -6.56 -10.66
CA PRO A 178 8.36 -7.01 -11.87
C PRO A 178 9.77 -7.51 -11.56
N SER A 179 10.02 -8.77 -11.83
CA SER A 179 11.38 -9.33 -11.80
C SER A 179 11.56 -10.20 -13.03
N ASP A 180 12.80 -10.47 -13.41
CA ASP A 180 13.11 -11.30 -14.58
C ASP A 180 12.56 -12.73 -14.49
N HIS A 181 12.08 -13.12 -13.33
CA HIS A 181 11.61 -14.47 -13.02
C HIS A 181 10.16 -14.55 -12.55
N ALA A 182 9.45 -13.44 -12.45
CA ALA A 182 8.07 -13.41 -12.01
C ALA A 182 7.17 -12.77 -13.07
N PRO A 183 5.95 -13.29 -13.28
CA PRO A 183 4.97 -12.66 -14.13
C PRO A 183 4.57 -11.29 -13.54
N GLN A 184 4.39 -10.31 -14.41
CA GLN A 184 3.99 -8.96 -14.01
C GLN A 184 2.47 -8.90 -13.79
N GLY A 185 2.07 -8.15 -12.77
CA GLY A 185 0.66 -7.88 -12.50
C GLY A 185 0.09 -8.67 -11.32
N LEU A 186 -1.21 -8.89 -11.35
CA LEU A 186 -1.90 -9.73 -10.37
C LEU A 186 -1.71 -11.20 -10.73
N VAL A 187 -1.18 -11.96 -9.79
CA VAL A 187 -0.93 -13.40 -9.95
C VAL A 187 -1.82 -14.18 -9.01
N GLN A 188 -2.54 -15.14 -9.55
CA GLN A 188 -3.23 -16.12 -8.72
C GLN A 188 -2.20 -17.11 -8.16
N VAL A 189 -2.09 -17.16 -6.85
CA VAL A 189 -1.02 -17.91 -6.18
C VAL A 189 -1.09 -19.40 -6.41
N GLN A 190 -2.29 -19.97 -6.55
CA GLN A 190 -2.48 -21.42 -6.70
C GLN A 190 -2.28 -21.90 -8.14
N THR A 191 -2.64 -21.10 -9.13
CA THR A 191 -2.64 -21.52 -10.54
C THR A 191 -1.51 -20.89 -11.35
N GLY A 192 -0.92 -19.79 -10.86
CA GLY A 192 0.02 -18.97 -11.61
C GLY A 192 -0.64 -18.13 -12.71
N GLU A 193 -1.97 -18.10 -12.78
CA GLU A 193 -2.69 -17.23 -13.72
C GLU A 193 -2.37 -15.77 -13.45
N THR A 194 -2.13 -15.02 -14.52
CA THR A 194 -1.74 -13.60 -14.42
C THR A 194 -2.73 -12.70 -15.11
N HIS A 195 -3.09 -11.61 -14.45
CA HIS A 195 -3.83 -10.52 -15.06
C HIS A 195 -2.92 -9.29 -15.16
N PRO A 196 -2.65 -8.79 -16.40
CA PRO A 196 -1.91 -7.56 -16.56
C PRO A 196 -2.68 -6.41 -15.91
N VAL A 197 -2.01 -5.62 -15.10
CA VAL A 197 -2.59 -4.42 -14.53
C VAL A 197 -2.38 -3.27 -15.51
N VAL A 198 -3.45 -2.65 -15.93
CA VAL A 198 -3.43 -1.43 -16.75
C VAL A 198 -3.60 -0.23 -15.83
N TRP A 199 -2.66 0.68 -15.93
CA TRP A 199 -2.61 1.91 -15.13
C TRP A 199 -2.71 3.13 -16.02
#